data_d17acc88c38c9997b3f6e879ea2edfb1
#
_entry.id   d17acc88c38c9997b3f6e879ea2edfb1
#
_cell.length_a   1.000
_cell.length_b   1.000
_cell.length_c   1.000
_cell.angle_alpha   90.00
_cell.angle_beta   90.00
_cell.angle_gamma   90.00
#
_symmetry.space_group_name_H-M   'P 1'
#
loop_
_entity.id
_entity.type
_entity.pdbx_description
1 polymer ?
#
loop_
_entity_poly.entity_id
_entity_poly.type
_entity_poly.pdbx_seq_one_letter_code
_entity_poly.pdbx_strand_id
1 'polypeptide(L)'
;MKERLDVLLVNRGLAPSREKAKTMIMEGNVFVNNNREDKAGSTFPDDCNIEIHGKTLQYVSRGGLKLEKAMKHFDITMDGKVCMDIGASTGGFTDCMLQNGAKKVYAVDVGYGQFAWKLRQDERVVCMEKTNIRYVTPCLLYTSPSP
;
A
#
# COMPACT_ATOMS: atom_id res chain seq x y z
N MET A 1 12.13 -31.12 -11.80
CA MET A 1 10.95 -31.28 -10.93
C MET A 1 10.05 -30.06 -11.07
N LYS A 2 8.75 -30.26 -11.20
CA LYS A 2 7.83 -29.14 -11.35
C LYS A 2 7.36 -28.61 -10.00
N GLU A 3 7.29 -27.32 -9.86
CA GLU A 3 6.82 -26.63 -8.66
C GLU A 3 5.74 -25.62 -9.02
N ARG A 4 4.89 -25.31 -8.07
CA ARG A 4 3.90 -24.23 -8.24
C ARG A 4 4.60 -22.91 -8.37
N LEU A 5 4.03 -22.02 -9.19
CA LEU A 5 4.64 -20.72 -9.47
C LEU A 5 4.77 -19.87 -8.20
N ASP A 6 3.75 -19.85 -7.32
CA ASP A 6 3.83 -19.10 -6.07
C ASP A 6 4.97 -19.61 -5.17
N VAL A 7 5.18 -20.93 -5.13
CA VAL A 7 6.28 -21.54 -4.37
C VAL A 7 7.64 -21.18 -5.00
N LEU A 8 7.74 -21.21 -6.32
CA LEU A 8 8.97 -20.86 -7.02
C LEU A 8 9.40 -19.42 -6.74
N LEU A 9 8.44 -18.49 -6.71
CA LEU A 9 8.75 -17.08 -6.42
C LEU A 9 9.33 -16.91 -5.01
N VAL A 10 8.80 -17.65 -4.04
CA VAL A 10 9.32 -17.58 -2.67
C VAL A 10 10.70 -18.23 -2.59
N ASN A 11 10.86 -19.41 -3.21
CA ASN A 11 12.14 -20.14 -3.16
C ASN A 11 13.28 -19.37 -3.82
N ARG A 12 12.98 -18.56 -4.85
CA ARG A 12 13.98 -17.75 -5.54
C ARG A 12 14.20 -16.37 -4.91
N GLY A 13 13.50 -16.07 -3.80
CA GLY A 13 13.61 -14.78 -3.14
C GLY A 13 12.95 -13.63 -3.89
N LEU A 14 12.09 -13.93 -4.87
CA LEU A 14 11.38 -12.92 -5.65
C LEU A 14 10.13 -12.41 -4.94
N ALA A 15 9.63 -13.14 -3.96
CA ALA A 15 8.49 -12.75 -3.14
C ALA A 15 8.75 -13.13 -1.68
N PRO A 16 8.32 -12.30 -0.71
CA PRO A 16 8.59 -12.58 0.71
C PRO A 16 7.71 -13.66 1.30
N SER A 17 6.56 -13.94 0.65
CA SER A 17 5.63 -14.98 1.10
C SER A 17 4.80 -15.49 -0.07
N ARG A 18 4.15 -16.66 0.12
CA ARG A 18 3.27 -17.22 -0.91
C ARG A 18 2.08 -16.30 -1.21
N GLU A 19 1.56 -15.62 -0.21
CA GLU A 19 0.45 -14.67 -0.39
C GLU A 19 0.86 -13.50 -1.26
N LYS A 20 2.04 -12.94 -1.02
CA LYS A 20 2.60 -11.87 -1.86
C LYS A 20 2.87 -12.36 -3.27
N ALA A 21 3.39 -13.58 -3.40
CA ALA A 21 3.61 -14.20 -4.71
C ALA A 21 2.31 -14.31 -5.50
N LYS A 22 1.23 -14.78 -4.86
CA LYS A 22 -0.10 -14.87 -5.48
C LYS A 22 -0.59 -13.51 -5.97
N THR A 23 -0.42 -12.49 -5.14
CA THR A 23 -0.82 -11.11 -5.50
C THR A 23 -0.05 -10.62 -6.72
N MET A 24 1.26 -10.82 -6.75
CA MET A 24 2.09 -10.42 -7.89
C MET A 24 1.66 -11.12 -9.18
N ILE A 25 1.34 -12.41 -9.10
CA ILE A 25 0.88 -13.20 -10.24
C ILE A 25 -0.48 -12.69 -10.73
N MET A 26 -1.42 -12.46 -9.83
CA MET A 26 -2.76 -11.99 -10.16
C MET A 26 -2.76 -10.58 -10.75
N GLU A 27 -1.79 -9.76 -10.38
CA GLU A 27 -1.63 -8.42 -10.93
C GLU A 27 -1.00 -8.42 -12.34
N GLY A 28 -0.57 -9.58 -12.81
CA GLY A 28 0.02 -9.71 -14.14
C GLY A 28 1.48 -9.27 -14.23
N ASN A 29 2.18 -9.27 -13.12
CA ASN A 29 3.57 -8.81 -13.05
C ASN A 29 4.60 -9.93 -13.23
N VAL A 30 4.15 -11.20 -13.29
CA VAL A 30 5.04 -12.35 -13.34
C VAL A 30 5.02 -12.97 -14.74
N PHE A 31 6.21 -13.14 -15.31
CA PHE A 31 6.41 -13.72 -16.63
C PHE A 31 7.29 -14.96 -16.50
N VAL A 32 6.84 -16.06 -17.07
CA VAL A 32 7.59 -17.32 -17.12
C VAL A 32 7.91 -17.61 -18.59
N ASN A 33 9.21 -17.74 -18.90
CA ASN A 33 9.67 -17.97 -20.27
C ASN A 33 9.07 -16.96 -21.25
N ASN A 34 9.01 -15.69 -20.83
CA ASN A 34 8.48 -14.53 -21.59
C ASN A 34 6.95 -14.54 -21.77
N ASN A 35 6.24 -15.43 -21.10
CA ASN A 35 4.77 -15.48 -21.14
C ASN A 35 4.20 -15.03 -19.79
N ARG A 36 3.26 -14.09 -19.81
CA ARG A 36 2.61 -13.64 -18.59
C ARG A 36 1.77 -14.77 -18.01
N GLU A 37 1.95 -15.01 -16.71
CA GLU A 37 1.19 -16.00 -15.97
C GLU A 37 0.27 -15.31 -14.97
N ASP A 38 -0.98 -15.77 -14.91
CA ASP A 38 -1.98 -15.21 -14.00
C ASP A 38 -2.54 -16.21 -12.98
N LYS A 39 -2.01 -17.44 -12.98
CA LYS A 39 -2.46 -18.51 -12.09
C LYS A 39 -1.32 -18.95 -11.17
N ALA A 40 -1.50 -18.68 -9.87
CA ALA A 40 -0.50 -19.02 -8.87
C ALA A 40 -0.24 -20.52 -8.74
N GLY A 41 -1.26 -21.34 -9.03
CA GLY A 41 -1.16 -22.78 -8.93
C GLY A 41 -0.57 -23.48 -10.15
N SER A 42 -0.24 -22.74 -11.22
CA SER A 42 0.41 -23.32 -12.39
C SER A 42 1.79 -23.86 -12.01
N THR A 43 2.16 -25.02 -12.58
CA THR A 43 3.44 -25.66 -12.27
C THR A 43 4.41 -25.47 -13.42
N PHE A 44 5.68 -25.29 -13.07
CA PHE A 44 6.77 -25.08 -14.03
C PHE A 44 8.01 -25.84 -13.55
N PRO A 45 8.92 -26.19 -14.47
CA PRO A 45 10.22 -26.74 -14.07
C PRO A 45 10.94 -25.75 -13.14
N ASP A 46 11.67 -26.26 -12.17
CA ASP A 46 12.39 -25.42 -11.21
C ASP A 46 13.54 -24.61 -11.85
N ASP A 47 13.92 -24.92 -13.08
CA ASP A 47 14.94 -24.21 -13.86
C ASP A 47 14.33 -23.20 -14.85
N CYS A 48 13.01 -23.00 -14.85
CA CYS A 48 12.36 -22.05 -15.76
C CYS A 48 12.83 -20.61 -15.53
N ASN A 49 12.76 -19.79 -16.59
CA ASN A 49 13.10 -18.38 -16.50
C ASN A 49 11.91 -17.57 -15.99
N ILE A 50 12.07 -16.94 -14.83
CA ILE A 50 11.03 -16.10 -14.23
C ILE A 50 11.50 -14.66 -14.21
N GLU A 51 10.67 -13.76 -14.76
CA GLU A 51 10.91 -12.34 -14.72
C GLU A 51 9.75 -11.63 -14.04
N ILE A 52 10.06 -10.62 -13.25
CA ILE A 52 9.05 -9.76 -12.62
C ILE A 52 9.05 -8.44 -13.39
N HIS A 53 7.91 -8.14 -14.01
CA HIS A 53 7.71 -6.90 -14.74
C HIS A 53 6.73 -6.03 -13.96
N GLY A 54 6.91 -4.73 -14.04
CA GLY A 54 6.10 -3.78 -13.30
C GLY A 54 6.65 -3.54 -11.91
N LYS A 55 6.11 -2.53 -11.27
CA LYS A 55 6.52 -2.16 -9.92
C LYS A 55 5.68 -2.91 -8.90
N THR A 56 6.31 -3.43 -7.86
CA THR A 56 5.62 -3.82 -6.64
C THR A 56 4.82 -2.62 -6.18
N LEU A 57 3.58 -2.86 -5.68
CA LEU A 57 2.77 -1.76 -5.19
C LEU A 57 3.50 -1.07 -4.04
N GLN A 58 3.85 0.19 -4.26
CA GLN A 58 4.67 1.00 -3.35
C GLN A 58 3.88 1.40 -2.09
N TYR A 59 2.57 1.45 -2.20
CA TYR A 59 1.67 1.90 -1.14
C TYR A 59 0.78 0.75 -0.65
N VAL A 60 0.17 0.91 0.51
CA VAL A 60 -0.72 -0.10 1.11
C VAL A 60 -1.96 -0.37 0.26
N SER A 61 -2.31 0.54 -0.66
CA SER A 61 -3.38 0.35 -1.62
C SER A 61 -3.15 1.19 -2.87
N ARG A 62 -3.92 0.90 -3.93
CA ARG A 62 -3.83 1.64 -5.20
C ARG A 62 -4.21 3.11 -5.06
N GLY A 63 -4.94 3.49 -3.99
CA GLY A 63 -5.26 4.88 -3.71
C GLY A 63 -4.03 5.78 -3.64
N GLY A 64 -2.92 5.24 -3.11
CA GLY A 64 -1.66 5.99 -3.06
C GLY A 64 -1.13 6.40 -4.43
N LEU A 65 -1.35 5.58 -5.45
CA LEU A 65 -0.95 5.91 -6.82
C LEU A 65 -1.77 7.08 -7.38
N LYS A 66 -3.03 7.18 -7.02
CA LYS A 66 -3.89 8.29 -7.43
C LYS A 66 -3.39 9.61 -6.85
N LEU A 67 -3.06 9.62 -5.58
CA LEU A 67 -2.54 10.82 -4.93
C LEU A 67 -1.16 11.20 -5.50
N GLU A 68 -0.28 10.21 -5.70
CA GLU A 68 1.02 10.44 -6.31
C GLU A 68 0.88 11.14 -7.66
N LYS A 69 -0.04 10.67 -8.51
CA LYS A 69 -0.30 11.27 -9.81
C LYS A 69 -0.82 12.70 -9.67
N ALA A 70 -1.74 12.94 -8.75
CA ALA A 70 -2.29 14.28 -8.50
C ALA A 70 -1.20 15.22 -8.00
N MET A 71 -0.32 14.79 -7.13
CA MET A 71 0.79 15.60 -6.63
C MET A 71 1.72 16.04 -7.74
N LYS A 72 2.04 15.14 -8.67
CA LYS A 72 2.88 15.47 -9.82
C LYS A 72 2.19 16.42 -10.79
N HIS A 73 0.91 16.19 -11.04
CA HIS A 73 0.12 16.98 -11.98
C HIS A 73 -0.10 18.42 -11.49
N PHE A 74 -0.36 18.57 -10.20
CA PHE A 74 -0.65 19.88 -9.58
C PHE A 74 0.54 20.51 -8.88
N ASP A 75 1.71 19.88 -8.95
CA ASP A 75 2.94 20.33 -8.31
C ASP A 75 2.75 20.60 -6.81
N ILE A 76 2.13 19.63 -6.13
CA ILE A 76 1.89 19.68 -4.69
C ILE A 76 2.99 18.94 -3.96
N THR A 77 3.51 19.52 -2.88
CA THR A 77 4.48 18.85 -2.01
C THR A 77 3.87 18.59 -0.64
N MET A 78 4.26 17.49 -0.02
CA MET A 78 3.81 17.11 1.32
C MET A 78 4.90 17.30 2.37
N ASP A 79 6.11 17.62 1.96
CA ASP A 79 7.26 17.67 2.84
C ASP A 79 7.04 18.66 4.00
N GLY A 80 7.16 18.15 5.24
CA GLY A 80 6.98 18.93 6.45
C GLY A 80 5.57 19.37 6.76
N LYS A 81 4.57 18.95 5.98
CA LYS A 81 3.19 19.38 6.15
C LYS A 81 2.41 18.48 7.08
N VAL A 82 1.42 19.07 7.76
CA VAL A 82 0.40 18.36 8.53
C VAL A 82 -0.79 18.16 7.60
N CYS A 83 -1.21 16.93 7.41
CA CYS A 83 -2.23 16.56 6.44
C CYS A 83 -3.41 15.87 7.13
N MET A 84 -4.55 15.89 6.45
CA MET A 84 -5.73 15.15 6.89
C MET A 84 -6.21 14.28 5.73
N ASP A 85 -6.40 12.99 6.00
CA ASP A 85 -6.92 12.03 5.04
C ASP A 85 -8.37 11.72 5.43
N ILE A 86 -9.32 12.30 4.71
CA ILE A 86 -10.75 12.14 4.98
C ILE A 86 -11.25 10.96 4.15
N GLY A 87 -11.85 9.96 4.84
CA GLY A 87 -12.20 8.71 4.18
C GLY A 87 -10.98 7.83 3.94
N ALA A 88 -10.13 7.70 4.97
CA ALA A 88 -8.82 7.08 4.84
C ALA A 88 -8.87 5.62 4.38
N SER A 89 -9.92 4.89 4.73
CA SER A 89 -10.09 3.47 4.35
C SER A 89 -8.86 2.65 4.73
N THR A 90 -8.18 2.02 3.76
CA THR A 90 -6.96 1.23 3.99
C THR A 90 -5.73 2.09 4.25
N GLY A 91 -5.76 3.36 3.87
CA GLY A 91 -4.67 4.30 4.12
C GLY A 91 -3.74 4.56 2.95
N GLY A 92 -4.19 4.29 1.71
CA GLY A 92 -3.36 4.53 0.53
C GLY A 92 -2.88 5.97 0.40
N PHE A 93 -3.78 6.93 0.61
CA PHE A 93 -3.42 8.35 0.59
C PHE A 93 -2.49 8.71 1.74
N THR A 94 -2.80 8.23 2.95
CA THR A 94 -1.94 8.43 4.13
C THR A 94 -0.52 7.93 3.87
N ASP A 95 -0.40 6.70 3.36
CA ASP A 95 0.89 6.10 3.06
C ASP A 95 1.67 6.94 2.04
N CYS A 96 1.00 7.39 0.98
CA CYS A 96 1.62 8.27 -0.02
C CYS A 96 2.11 9.58 0.59
N MET A 97 1.31 10.22 1.42
CA MET A 97 1.70 11.46 2.08
C MET A 97 2.91 11.27 2.99
N LEU A 98 2.95 10.19 3.75
CA LEU A 98 4.08 9.89 4.63
C LEU A 98 5.37 9.61 3.85
N GLN A 99 5.28 8.85 2.76
CA GLN A 99 6.44 8.55 1.92
C GLN A 99 6.97 9.81 1.21
N ASN A 100 6.14 10.82 1.06
CA ASN A 100 6.53 12.11 0.48
C ASN A 100 6.89 13.16 1.54
N GLY A 101 7.11 12.74 2.77
CA GLY A 101 7.69 13.58 3.81
C GLY A 101 6.71 14.33 4.69
N ALA A 102 5.42 13.97 4.70
CA ALA A 102 4.45 14.59 5.59
C ALA A 102 4.90 14.47 7.04
N LYS A 103 4.79 15.56 7.78
CA LYS A 103 5.17 15.62 9.20
C LYS A 103 4.17 14.85 10.07
N LYS A 104 2.89 14.94 9.72
CA LYS A 104 1.80 14.31 10.46
C LYS A 104 0.59 14.14 9.56
N VAL A 105 -0.14 13.05 9.75
CA VAL A 105 -1.38 12.77 9.01
C VAL A 105 -2.47 12.36 9.99
N TYR A 106 -3.60 13.08 9.94
CA TYR A 106 -4.83 12.69 10.62
C TYR A 106 -5.66 11.85 9.66
N ALA A 107 -5.73 10.55 9.91
CA ALA A 107 -6.48 9.62 9.06
C ALA A 107 -7.87 9.41 9.65
N VAL A 108 -8.87 10.00 9.02
CA VAL A 108 -10.27 10.04 9.49
C VAL A 108 -11.12 9.12 8.65
N ASP A 109 -11.90 8.24 9.28
CA ASP A 109 -12.84 7.37 8.58
C ASP A 109 -14.06 7.08 9.47
N VAL A 110 -15.22 6.97 8.84
CA VAL A 110 -16.44 6.51 9.51
C VAL A 110 -16.41 5.01 9.79
N GLY A 111 -15.63 4.25 9.04
CA GLY A 111 -15.44 2.82 9.20
C GLY A 111 -14.49 2.46 10.34
N TYR A 112 -14.24 1.16 10.46
CA TYR A 112 -13.40 0.62 11.51
C TYR A 112 -12.65 -0.62 11.00
N GLY A 113 -11.39 -0.73 11.40
CA GLY A 113 -10.61 -1.94 11.17
C GLY A 113 -9.99 -2.08 9.79
N GLN A 114 -10.26 -1.16 8.86
CA GLN A 114 -9.76 -1.24 7.48
C GLN A 114 -8.36 -0.65 7.33
N PHE A 115 -7.97 0.23 8.22
CA PHE A 115 -6.71 0.97 8.11
C PHE A 115 -5.51 0.02 8.28
N ALA A 116 -4.52 0.13 7.39
CA ALA A 116 -3.37 -0.77 7.38
C ALA A 116 -2.61 -0.72 8.72
N TRP A 117 -2.29 -1.90 9.24
CA TRP A 117 -1.63 -2.03 10.54
C TRP A 117 -0.31 -1.26 10.64
N LYS A 118 0.50 -1.30 9.58
CA LYS A 118 1.80 -0.61 9.58
C LYS A 118 1.64 0.90 9.74
N LEU A 119 0.53 1.47 9.23
CA LEU A 119 0.24 2.90 9.34
C LEU A 119 -0.25 3.25 10.75
N ARG A 120 -0.97 2.33 11.40
CA ARG A 120 -1.40 2.52 12.79
C ARG A 120 -0.23 2.64 13.75
N GLN A 121 0.88 1.99 13.42
CA GLN A 121 2.09 2.00 14.23
C GLN A 121 3.00 3.18 13.97
N ASP A 122 2.75 3.95 12.90
CA ASP A 122 3.56 5.11 12.56
C ASP A 122 3.23 6.27 13.50
N GLU A 123 4.27 6.83 14.13
CA GLU A 123 4.12 7.92 15.08
C GLU A 123 3.54 9.18 14.47
N ARG A 124 3.69 9.35 13.16
CA ARG A 124 3.17 10.51 12.43
C ARG A 124 1.68 10.40 12.14
N VAL A 125 1.07 9.24 12.35
CA VAL A 125 -0.34 8.99 12.02
C VAL A 125 -1.20 9.04 13.26
N VAL A 126 -2.28 9.83 13.19
CA VAL A 126 -3.36 9.82 14.16
C VAL A 126 -4.55 9.15 13.49
N CYS A 127 -4.84 7.91 13.87
CA CYS A 127 -5.94 7.13 13.31
C CYS A 127 -7.24 7.47 14.04
N MET A 128 -8.21 8.02 13.31
CA MET A 128 -9.51 8.45 13.84
C MET A 128 -10.61 7.66 13.15
N GLU A 129 -10.80 6.42 13.60
CA GLU A 129 -11.86 5.55 13.09
C GLU A 129 -13.20 5.84 13.77
N LYS A 130 -14.30 5.36 13.17
CA LYS A 130 -15.67 5.61 13.63
C LYS A 130 -15.92 7.11 13.84
N THR A 131 -15.28 7.93 13.02
CA THR A 131 -15.34 9.39 13.17
C THR A 131 -15.95 10.00 11.93
N ASN A 132 -16.99 10.81 12.11
CA ASN A 132 -17.57 11.58 11.02
C ASN A 132 -16.91 12.96 11.01
N ILE A 133 -16.31 13.33 9.86
CA ILE A 133 -15.60 14.61 9.71
C ILE A 133 -16.48 15.83 10.07
N ARG A 134 -17.79 15.70 9.91
CA ARG A 134 -18.73 16.78 10.28
C ARG A 134 -18.66 17.15 11.76
N TYR A 135 -18.22 16.22 12.60
CA TYR A 135 -18.16 16.40 14.06
C TYR A 135 -16.73 16.57 14.56
N VAL A 136 -15.74 16.61 13.68
CA VAL A 136 -14.35 16.86 14.04
C VAL A 136 -14.19 18.36 14.30
N THR A 137 -13.69 18.68 15.50
CA THR A 137 -13.42 20.06 15.90
C THR A 137 -11.93 20.27 16.08
N PRO A 138 -11.44 21.53 16.05
CA PRO A 138 -10.03 21.79 16.34
C PRO A 138 -9.59 21.24 17.70
N CYS A 139 -10.47 21.30 18.70
CA CYS A 139 -10.17 20.75 20.02
C CYS A 139 -9.88 19.25 19.97
N LEU A 140 -10.64 18.49 19.19
CA LEU A 140 -10.43 17.05 19.03
C LEU A 140 -9.08 16.76 18.39
N LEU A 141 -8.66 17.55 17.43
CA LEU A 141 -7.35 17.41 16.77
C LEU A 141 -6.20 17.77 17.71
N TYR A 142 -6.39 18.80 18.54
CA TYR A 142 -5.35 19.23 19.49
C TYR A 142 -5.17 18.30 20.68
N THR A 143 -6.16 17.45 20.99
CA THR A 143 -6.02 16.44 22.04
C THR A 143 -5.22 15.23 21.59
N SER A 144 -4.95 15.12 20.31
CA SER A 144 -4.09 14.06 19.76
C SER A 144 -2.65 14.28 20.25
N PRO A 145 -1.83 13.19 20.28
CA PRO A 145 -0.42 13.34 20.62
C PRO A 145 0.22 14.44 19.80
N SER A 146 0.98 15.23 20.47
CA SER A 146 1.56 16.47 19.99
C SER A 146 2.10 16.42 18.56
N PRO A 147 1.81 17.42 17.76
CA PRO A 147 2.54 17.62 16.52
C PRO A 147 4.01 17.93 16.78
#